data_872c72a62426b9aef95480691c4ec128
#
_entry.id   872c72a62426b9aef95480691c4ec128
#
_cell.length_a   1.000
_cell.length_b   1.000
_cell.length_c   1.000
_cell.angle_alpha   90.00
_cell.angle_beta   90.00
_cell.angle_gamma   90.00
#
_symmetry.space_group_name_H-M   'P 1'
#
loop_
_entity.id
_entity.type
_entity.pdbx_description
1 polymer ?
#
loop_
_entity_poly.entity_id
_entity_poly.type
_entity_poly.pdbx_seq_one_letter_code
_entity_poly.pdbx_strand_id
1 'polypeptide(L)'
;PRKDSKDYNQWPSSQKFQQTMLNFFEKASDVADITLGLVFRSIKTSFSVFPSGDKKTSTVRLNYYPVDDPLNLGEKDNTLSLGDMALHHHTDPGILTLLLQDMSGGLQTYSKESGWIDIPPEKDTIVVNLGDAMQVWTNDKYVAALHRVTTRVSSERYSTPYFFNPSNDAVIQPLQALSKSHPKFRSFTWKEYIQGRVNDNYSDIGEEDIQIDRFRLT
;
A
#
# COMPACT_ATOMS: atom_id res chain seq x y z
N PRO A 1 -7.10 13.46 -17.02
CA PRO A 1 -5.74 13.92 -17.15
C PRO A 1 -5.48 14.24 -18.62
N ARG A 2 -4.97 15.45 -18.92
CA ARG A 2 -4.56 15.79 -20.28
C ARG A 2 -3.37 14.91 -20.64
N LYS A 3 -3.42 14.20 -21.77
CA LYS A 3 -2.35 13.29 -22.22
C LYS A 3 -0.97 13.96 -22.32
N ASP A 4 -0.92 15.26 -22.35
CA ASP A 4 0.27 16.08 -22.62
C ASP A 4 0.77 16.84 -21.37
N SER A 5 0.11 16.69 -20.22
CA SER A 5 0.51 17.36 -18.98
C SER A 5 1.52 16.47 -18.24
N LYS A 6 2.66 17.04 -17.89
CA LYS A 6 3.68 16.39 -17.06
C LYS A 6 3.21 16.18 -15.62
N ASP A 7 2.16 16.89 -15.20
CA ASP A 7 1.54 16.81 -13.89
C ASP A 7 0.14 16.21 -14.04
N TYR A 8 -0.04 14.97 -13.56
CA TYR A 8 -1.32 14.26 -13.60
C TYR A 8 -2.25 14.65 -12.44
N ASN A 9 -1.76 15.38 -11.46
CA ASN A 9 -2.55 15.79 -10.31
C ASN A 9 -3.51 16.93 -10.65
N GLN A 10 -4.72 16.84 -10.13
CA GLN A 10 -5.70 17.93 -10.17
C GLN A 10 -5.59 18.69 -8.85
N TRP A 11 -4.85 19.80 -8.86
CA TRP A 11 -4.61 20.59 -7.67
C TRP A 11 -5.79 21.51 -7.36
N PRO A 12 -6.19 21.64 -6.08
CA PRO A 12 -7.08 22.71 -5.66
C PRO A 12 -6.38 24.08 -5.81
N SER A 13 -7.13 25.15 -5.74
CA SER A 13 -6.61 26.52 -5.91
C SER A 13 -5.57 26.97 -4.85
N SER A 14 -5.44 26.22 -3.76
CA SER A 14 -4.51 26.55 -2.68
C SER A 14 -3.07 26.18 -3.03
N GLN A 15 -2.26 27.17 -3.38
CA GLN A 15 -0.82 27.00 -3.61
C GLN A 15 -0.09 26.43 -2.38
N LYS A 16 -0.51 26.84 -1.16
CA LYS A 16 0.08 26.33 0.08
C LYS A 16 -0.16 24.82 0.21
N PHE A 17 -1.36 24.34 -0.10
CA PHE A 17 -1.68 22.92 -0.08
C PHE A 17 -0.80 22.15 -1.08
N GLN A 18 -0.74 22.63 -2.34
CA GLN A 18 0.08 22.00 -3.37
C GLN A 18 1.54 21.90 -2.94
N GLN A 19 2.13 22.98 -2.47
CA GLN A 19 3.54 23.01 -2.02
C GLN A 19 3.77 22.07 -0.84
N THR A 20 2.85 22.04 0.12
CA THR A 20 2.94 21.12 1.28
C THR A 20 2.94 19.67 0.83
N MET A 21 2.04 19.30 -0.08
CA MET A 21 1.95 17.93 -0.57
C MET A 21 3.17 17.52 -1.41
N LEU A 22 3.69 18.41 -2.25
CA LEU A 22 4.92 18.16 -2.99
C LEU A 22 6.12 17.95 -2.06
N ASN A 23 6.28 18.79 -1.05
CA ASN A 23 7.34 18.64 -0.05
C ASN A 23 7.19 17.34 0.75
N PHE A 24 5.97 16.97 1.12
CA PHE A 24 5.70 15.70 1.80
C PHE A 24 6.08 14.52 0.92
N PHE A 25 5.68 14.53 -0.36
CA PHE A 25 6.00 13.48 -1.31
C PHE A 25 7.52 13.28 -1.47
N GLU A 26 8.29 14.36 -1.63
CA GLU A 26 9.76 14.27 -1.75
C GLU A 26 10.39 13.67 -0.48
N LYS A 27 10.01 14.17 0.69
CA LYS A 27 10.53 13.65 1.96
C LYS A 27 10.14 12.19 2.21
N ALA A 28 8.90 11.82 1.88
CA ALA A 28 8.44 10.45 2.00
C ALA A 28 9.21 9.52 1.05
N SER A 29 9.51 9.99 -0.17
CA SER A 29 10.35 9.24 -1.12
C SER A 29 11.74 8.96 -0.55
N ASP A 30 12.39 9.97 0.02
CA ASP A 30 13.73 9.83 0.61
C ASP A 30 13.71 8.84 1.80
N VAL A 31 12.71 8.94 2.66
CA VAL A 31 12.52 8.00 3.79
C VAL A 31 12.25 6.59 3.30
N ALA A 32 11.46 6.43 2.23
CA ALA A 32 11.16 5.12 1.65
C ALA A 32 12.42 4.46 1.07
N ASP A 33 13.27 5.21 0.37
CA ASP A 33 14.55 4.71 -0.14
C ASP A 33 15.50 4.26 0.98
N ILE A 34 15.60 5.07 2.05
CA ILE A 34 16.40 4.70 3.24
C ILE A 34 15.84 3.42 3.88
N THR A 35 14.51 3.35 4.04
CA THR A 35 13.83 2.21 4.66
C THR A 35 14.03 0.94 3.82
N LEU A 36 13.88 1.03 2.51
CA LEU A 36 14.15 -0.07 1.59
C LEU A 36 15.60 -0.57 1.75
N GLY A 37 16.55 0.36 1.87
CA GLY A 37 17.92 0.03 2.14
C GLY A 37 18.17 -0.70 3.46
N LEU A 38 17.43 -0.35 4.51
CA LEU A 38 17.48 -1.06 5.79
C LEU A 38 16.91 -2.48 5.69
N VAL A 39 15.77 -2.63 4.99
CA VAL A 39 15.17 -3.94 4.73
C VAL A 39 16.16 -4.86 4.01
N PHE A 40 16.79 -4.39 2.96
CA PHE A 40 17.76 -5.20 2.22
C PHE A 40 18.99 -5.56 3.03
N ARG A 41 19.48 -4.65 3.86
CA ARG A 41 20.59 -4.97 4.80
C ARG A 41 20.20 -6.06 5.79
N SER A 42 18.95 -6.06 6.27
CA SER A 42 18.48 -7.08 7.23
C SER A 42 18.48 -8.50 6.63
N ILE A 43 18.28 -8.62 5.32
CA ILE A 43 18.37 -9.92 4.62
C ILE A 43 19.77 -10.27 4.11
N LYS A 44 20.78 -9.50 4.51
CA LYS A 44 22.20 -9.74 4.21
C LYS A 44 22.52 -9.89 2.72
N THR A 45 21.90 -9.10 1.88
CA THR A 45 22.09 -9.12 0.42
C THR A 45 22.64 -7.77 -0.04
N SER A 46 23.47 -7.76 -1.08
CA SER A 46 24.09 -6.52 -1.58
C SER A 46 23.09 -5.68 -2.38
N PHE A 47 23.17 -4.37 -2.23
CA PHE A 47 22.29 -3.38 -2.84
C PHE A 47 22.25 -3.38 -4.38
N SER A 48 23.30 -3.83 -5.04
CA SER A 48 23.45 -3.81 -6.49
C SER A 48 22.46 -4.72 -7.25
N VAL A 49 21.67 -5.50 -6.54
CA VAL A 49 20.78 -6.53 -7.12
C VAL A 49 19.30 -6.15 -7.03
N PHE A 50 18.94 -5.07 -6.32
CA PHE A 50 17.54 -4.79 -6.02
C PHE A 50 16.96 -3.66 -6.86
N PRO A 51 15.73 -3.85 -7.39
CA PRO A 51 15.00 -2.77 -8.02
C PRO A 51 14.65 -1.69 -6.97
N SER A 52 14.74 -0.45 -7.39
CA SER A 52 14.34 0.72 -6.61
C SER A 52 12.87 1.06 -6.85
N GLY A 53 12.31 1.90 -6.01
CA GLY A 53 11.03 2.54 -6.31
C GLY A 53 11.16 3.62 -7.39
N ASP A 54 10.02 4.03 -7.92
CA ASP A 54 9.92 5.09 -8.93
C ASP A 54 8.92 6.16 -8.46
N LYS A 55 9.38 7.40 -8.38
CA LYS A 55 8.53 8.55 -8.03
C LYS A 55 7.36 8.76 -8.99
N LYS A 56 7.47 8.30 -10.25
CA LYS A 56 6.40 8.43 -11.25
C LYS A 56 5.21 7.50 -11.01
N THR A 57 5.43 6.41 -10.32
CA THR A 57 4.41 5.41 -9.97
C THR A 57 4.01 5.44 -8.50
N SER A 58 4.86 6.07 -7.67
CA SER A 58 4.58 6.24 -6.25
C SER A 58 3.52 7.29 -6.01
N THR A 59 2.68 7.11 -5.00
CA THR A 59 1.51 7.96 -4.76
C THR A 59 1.30 8.26 -3.29
N VAL A 60 0.71 9.44 -3.01
CA VAL A 60 0.18 9.80 -1.70
C VAL A 60 -1.34 9.76 -1.77
N ARG A 61 -1.99 9.17 -0.78
CA ARG A 61 -3.43 9.26 -0.56
C ARG A 61 -3.71 10.06 0.70
N LEU A 62 -4.77 10.84 0.67
CA LEU A 62 -5.31 11.52 1.86
C LEU A 62 -6.61 10.81 2.23
N ASN A 63 -6.65 10.18 3.39
CA ASN A 63 -7.83 9.50 3.88
C ASN A 63 -8.46 10.30 5.02
N TYR A 64 -9.77 10.45 4.94
CA TYR A 64 -10.62 10.99 5.98
C TYR A 64 -11.70 9.99 6.32
N TYR A 65 -11.84 9.67 7.57
CA TYR A 65 -12.84 8.76 8.10
C TYR A 65 -13.72 9.54 9.08
N PRO A 66 -14.91 9.97 8.67
CA PRO A 66 -15.86 10.67 9.57
C PRO A 66 -16.43 9.71 10.61
N VAL A 67 -16.84 10.26 11.75
CA VAL A 67 -17.53 9.49 12.80
C VAL A 67 -18.87 8.98 12.29
N ASP A 68 -19.61 9.87 11.64
CA ASP A 68 -20.89 9.57 10.99
C ASP A 68 -20.67 9.71 9.47
N ASP A 69 -20.47 8.62 8.75
CA ASP A 69 -20.37 8.67 7.31
C ASP A 69 -21.73 8.81 6.68
N PRO A 70 -22.07 9.98 6.10
CA PRO A 70 -23.37 10.20 5.47
C PRO A 70 -23.61 9.30 4.26
N LEU A 71 -22.55 8.73 3.64
CA LEU A 71 -22.65 7.78 2.53
C LEU A 71 -23.08 6.40 3.02
N ASN A 72 -22.83 6.05 4.27
CA ASN A 72 -23.27 4.79 4.87
C ASN A 72 -24.80 4.71 5.10
N LEU A 73 -25.52 5.82 5.05
CA LEU A 73 -26.97 5.83 5.26
C LEU A 73 -27.77 5.27 4.07
N GLY A 74 -27.19 5.27 2.86
CA GLY A 74 -27.85 4.77 1.64
C GLY A 74 -27.49 3.33 1.27
N GLU A 75 -26.34 2.82 1.71
CA GLU A 75 -25.85 1.48 1.35
C GLU A 75 -26.18 0.41 2.39
N LYS A 76 -26.65 0.80 3.58
CA LYS A 76 -26.99 -0.13 4.67
C LYS A 76 -28.10 -1.13 4.35
N ASP A 77 -28.90 -0.86 3.31
CA ASP A 77 -30.02 -1.74 2.95
C ASP A 77 -29.66 -2.88 1.97
N ASN A 78 -28.48 -2.88 1.36
CA ASN A 78 -28.14 -3.84 0.30
C ASN A 78 -26.85 -4.64 0.47
N THR A 79 -26.06 -4.40 1.51
CA THR A 79 -24.85 -5.20 1.77
C THR A 79 -24.98 -5.94 3.09
N LEU A 80 -24.77 -7.24 3.05
CA LEU A 80 -24.40 -8.05 4.22
C LEU A 80 -23.45 -7.24 5.07
N SER A 81 -23.82 -6.98 6.31
CA SER A 81 -23.17 -6.10 7.26
C SER A 81 -21.67 -5.94 6.99
N LEU A 82 -21.26 -4.83 6.41
CA LEU A 82 -19.87 -4.43 6.27
C LEU A 82 -19.17 -4.33 7.64
N GLY A 83 -19.91 -4.65 8.68
CA GLY A 83 -19.45 -4.69 10.04
C GLY A 83 -18.78 -3.38 10.44
N ASP A 84 -18.04 -3.40 11.50
CA ASP A 84 -17.33 -2.25 12.07
C ASP A 84 -16.04 -1.88 11.29
N MET A 85 -16.05 -1.91 9.95
CA MET A 85 -14.83 -1.66 9.15
C MET A 85 -14.96 -0.43 8.27
N ALA A 86 -14.07 0.54 8.47
CA ALA A 86 -13.94 1.72 7.61
C ALA A 86 -13.15 1.44 6.33
N LEU A 87 -12.29 0.42 6.35
CA LEU A 87 -11.52 -0.07 5.21
C LEU A 87 -11.37 -1.58 5.34
N HIS A 88 -11.78 -2.33 4.32
CA HIS A 88 -11.66 -3.79 4.28
C HIS A 88 -10.21 -4.25 4.41
N HIS A 89 -10.02 -5.47 4.86
CA HIS A 89 -8.70 -6.07 4.95
C HIS A 89 -8.08 -6.27 3.56
N HIS A 90 -6.85 -5.83 3.39
CA HIS A 90 -6.11 -5.92 2.14
C HIS A 90 -4.60 -5.92 2.41
N THR A 91 -3.82 -6.24 1.39
CA THR A 91 -2.39 -5.97 1.32
C THR A 91 -2.13 -4.82 0.36
N ASP A 92 -1.04 -4.09 0.56
CA ASP A 92 -0.61 -3.06 -0.38
C ASP A 92 0.16 -3.68 -1.55
N PRO A 93 -0.11 -3.31 -2.80
CA PRO A 93 0.53 -3.93 -3.95
C PRO A 93 2.00 -3.58 -4.12
N GLY A 94 2.45 -2.42 -3.59
CA GLY A 94 3.77 -1.84 -3.81
C GLY A 94 4.94 -2.53 -3.13
N ILE A 95 6.04 -1.80 -3.01
CA ILE A 95 7.26 -2.24 -2.32
C ILE A 95 7.06 -2.13 -0.82
N LEU A 96 6.71 -0.95 -0.36
CA LEU A 96 6.38 -0.63 1.03
C LEU A 96 5.45 0.59 1.08
N THR A 97 4.79 0.75 2.21
CA THR A 97 3.96 1.91 2.53
C THR A 97 4.50 2.60 3.76
N LEU A 98 4.60 3.93 3.69
CA LEU A 98 4.84 4.79 4.84
C LEU A 98 3.52 5.44 5.23
N LEU A 99 2.99 5.11 6.39
CA LEU A 99 1.70 5.64 6.84
C LEU A 99 1.90 6.65 7.96
N LEU A 100 1.59 7.91 7.65
CA LEU A 100 1.37 8.93 8.65
C LEU A 100 -0.10 8.87 9.08
N GLN A 101 -0.37 8.74 10.37
CA GLN A 101 -1.72 8.72 10.95
C GLN A 101 -1.82 9.68 12.14
N ASP A 102 -3.04 10.11 12.41
CA ASP A 102 -3.35 10.87 13.61
C ASP A 102 -3.40 9.97 14.87
N MET A 103 -3.82 10.52 15.99
CA MET A 103 -3.86 9.82 17.27
C MET A 103 -5.19 9.08 17.54
N SER A 104 -6.10 8.99 16.56
CA SER A 104 -7.43 8.37 16.74
C SER A 104 -7.40 6.84 16.80
N GLY A 105 -6.37 6.19 16.20
CA GLY A 105 -6.22 4.72 16.21
C GLY A 105 -7.01 4.03 15.09
N GLY A 106 -7.45 2.80 15.35
CA GLY A 106 -8.27 1.99 14.44
C GLY A 106 -7.52 1.18 13.39
N LEU A 107 -6.21 1.37 13.22
CA LEU A 107 -5.40 0.51 12.34
C LEU A 107 -5.16 -0.84 12.99
N GLN A 108 -5.37 -1.92 12.24
CA GLN A 108 -5.08 -3.28 12.66
C GLN A 108 -4.28 -4.02 11.59
N THR A 109 -3.40 -4.91 12.03
CA THR A 109 -2.70 -5.88 11.18
C THR A 109 -3.04 -7.31 11.61
N TYR A 110 -2.96 -8.25 10.68
CA TYR A 110 -3.26 -9.66 10.96
C TYR A 110 -1.98 -10.47 11.18
N SER A 111 -1.96 -11.22 12.27
CA SER A 111 -0.96 -12.24 12.56
C SER A 111 -1.62 -13.63 12.55
N LYS A 112 -0.94 -14.62 11.97
CA LYS A 112 -1.42 -16.02 12.01
C LYS A 112 -1.52 -16.58 13.42
N GLU A 113 -0.69 -16.10 14.34
CA GLU A 113 -0.64 -16.57 15.72
C GLU A 113 -1.67 -15.88 16.63
N SER A 114 -1.86 -14.56 16.42
CA SER A 114 -2.63 -13.71 17.34
C SER A 114 -3.93 -13.15 16.74
N GLY A 115 -4.20 -13.42 15.44
CA GLY A 115 -5.33 -12.81 14.73
C GLY A 115 -5.10 -11.31 14.47
N TRP A 116 -6.15 -10.52 14.57
CA TRP A 116 -6.08 -9.07 14.38
C TRP A 116 -5.45 -8.38 15.58
N ILE A 117 -4.41 -7.58 15.34
CA ILE A 117 -3.63 -6.84 16.33
C ILE A 117 -3.78 -5.36 16.07
N ASP A 118 -4.14 -4.58 17.08
CA ASP A 118 -4.17 -3.13 16.98
C ASP A 118 -2.76 -2.56 16.82
N ILE A 119 -2.63 -1.57 15.94
CA ILE A 119 -1.42 -0.75 15.78
C ILE A 119 -1.74 0.61 16.39
N PRO A 120 -1.43 0.81 17.66
CA PRO A 120 -1.72 2.07 18.33
C PRO A 120 -0.93 3.22 17.67
N PRO A 121 -1.53 4.40 17.51
CA PRO A 121 -0.79 5.54 17.03
C PRO A 121 0.23 5.98 18.08
N GLU A 122 1.40 6.35 17.63
CA GLU A 122 2.48 6.88 18.47
C GLU A 122 2.95 8.21 17.89
N LYS A 123 3.10 9.20 18.77
CA LYS A 123 3.50 10.54 18.35
C LYS A 123 4.88 10.53 17.68
N ASP A 124 5.03 11.34 16.65
CA ASP A 124 6.28 11.52 15.90
C ASP A 124 6.82 10.24 15.25
N THR A 125 5.93 9.27 14.96
CA THR A 125 6.27 8.03 14.27
C THR A 125 5.54 7.90 12.93
N ILE A 126 6.07 7.03 12.09
CA ILE A 126 5.46 6.58 10.83
C ILE A 126 5.35 5.05 10.88
N VAL A 127 4.18 4.52 10.60
CA VAL A 127 4.00 3.07 10.45
C VAL A 127 4.53 2.65 9.09
N VAL A 128 5.32 1.57 9.07
CA VAL A 128 5.86 1.00 7.83
C VAL A 128 5.34 -0.41 7.66
N ASN A 129 4.78 -0.70 6.50
CA ASN A 129 4.46 -2.07 6.09
C ASN A 129 5.06 -2.40 4.73
N LEU A 130 5.42 -3.67 4.53
CA LEU A 130 5.88 -4.19 3.26
C LEU A 130 4.69 -4.64 2.41
N GLY A 131 4.80 -4.43 1.11
CA GLY A 131 3.76 -4.77 0.15
C GLY A 131 4.07 -6.03 -0.68
N ASP A 132 3.17 -6.33 -1.60
CA ASP A 132 3.18 -7.56 -2.41
C ASP A 132 4.43 -7.68 -3.29
N ALA A 133 4.90 -6.57 -3.89
CA ALA A 133 6.12 -6.59 -4.69
C ALA A 133 7.34 -7.04 -3.86
N MET A 134 7.44 -6.57 -2.60
CA MET A 134 8.50 -7.00 -1.69
C MET A 134 8.36 -8.47 -1.32
N GLN A 135 7.16 -8.97 -1.12
CA GLN A 135 6.90 -10.39 -0.84
C GLN A 135 7.41 -11.27 -1.99
N VAL A 136 7.10 -10.91 -3.24
CA VAL A 136 7.58 -11.65 -4.41
C VAL A 136 9.11 -11.58 -4.52
N TRP A 137 9.70 -10.39 -4.44
CA TRP A 137 11.15 -10.22 -4.54
C TRP A 137 11.90 -11.06 -3.49
N THR A 138 11.36 -11.11 -2.28
CA THR A 138 11.96 -11.88 -1.19
C THR A 138 11.57 -13.36 -1.17
N ASN A 139 10.77 -13.81 -2.13
CA ASN A 139 10.29 -15.19 -2.24
C ASN A 139 9.64 -15.69 -0.94
N ASP A 140 8.72 -14.88 -0.37
CA ASP A 140 8.04 -15.08 0.92
C ASP A 140 8.94 -15.02 2.17
N LYS A 141 10.16 -14.51 2.10
CA LYS A 141 10.91 -14.25 3.34
C LYS A 141 10.27 -13.13 4.16
N TYR A 142 9.75 -12.13 3.47
CA TYR A 142 8.85 -11.13 4.01
C TYR A 142 7.49 -11.30 3.36
N VAL A 143 6.44 -11.25 4.15
CA VAL A 143 5.05 -11.37 3.70
C VAL A 143 4.42 -9.98 3.75
N ALA A 144 3.64 -9.64 2.73
CA ALA A 144 2.86 -8.40 2.73
C ALA A 144 1.90 -8.39 3.92
N ALA A 145 1.86 -7.27 4.63
CA ALA A 145 1.06 -7.16 5.84
C ALA A 145 -0.43 -7.02 5.50
N LEU A 146 -1.22 -8.04 5.82
CA LEU A 146 -2.67 -7.92 5.77
C LEU A 146 -3.12 -6.95 6.86
N HIS A 147 -3.83 -5.89 6.48
CA HIS A 147 -4.25 -4.84 7.41
C HIS A 147 -5.64 -4.30 7.08
N ARG A 148 -6.23 -3.60 8.04
CA ARG A 148 -7.55 -2.97 7.93
C ARG A 148 -7.66 -1.75 8.82
N VAL A 149 -8.69 -0.94 8.61
CA VAL A 149 -9.08 0.14 9.52
C VAL A 149 -10.48 -0.14 10.06
N THR A 150 -10.64 -0.06 11.38
CA THR A 150 -11.94 -0.26 12.04
C THR A 150 -12.66 1.07 12.23
N THR A 151 -13.98 1.06 12.27
CA THR A 151 -14.83 2.23 12.55
C THR A 151 -15.00 2.52 14.04
N ARG A 152 -14.35 1.74 14.92
CA ARG A 152 -14.45 1.90 16.37
C ARG A 152 -13.71 3.11 16.92
N VAL A 153 -13.66 4.17 16.14
CA VAL A 153 -13.07 5.44 16.54
C VAL A 153 -14.17 6.36 17.05
N SER A 154 -13.98 6.88 18.24
CA SER A 154 -14.90 7.86 18.86
C SER A 154 -14.74 9.26 18.28
N SER A 155 -13.85 9.45 17.33
CA SER A 155 -13.51 10.72 16.70
C SER A 155 -13.17 10.53 15.22
N GLU A 156 -13.23 11.61 14.46
CA GLU A 156 -12.73 11.63 13.08
C GLU A 156 -11.28 11.11 13.02
N ARG A 157 -10.96 10.42 11.93
CA ARG A 157 -9.61 9.92 11.69
C ARG A 157 -9.05 10.45 10.38
N TYR A 158 -7.79 10.83 10.42
CA TYR A 158 -7.02 11.23 9.23
C TYR A 158 -5.80 10.33 9.08
N SER A 159 -5.50 9.94 7.84
CA SER A 159 -4.25 9.25 7.54
C SER A 159 -3.75 9.56 6.14
N THR A 160 -2.42 9.51 5.99
CA THR A 160 -1.75 9.86 4.75
C THR A 160 -0.72 8.79 4.42
N PRO A 161 -1.12 7.70 3.75
CA PRO A 161 -0.19 6.71 3.24
C PRO A 161 0.57 7.25 2.03
N TYR A 162 1.87 7.02 2.01
CA TYR A 162 2.74 7.10 0.84
C TYR A 162 3.05 5.69 0.35
N PHE A 163 2.57 5.35 -0.83
CA PHE A 163 2.79 4.07 -1.49
C PHE A 163 4.05 4.15 -2.35
N PHE A 164 5.09 3.45 -1.95
CA PHE A 164 6.34 3.36 -2.69
C PHE A 164 6.29 2.20 -3.67
N ASN A 165 6.24 2.52 -4.95
CA ASN A 165 5.94 1.57 -6.01
C ASN A 165 7.13 1.36 -6.95
N PRO A 166 7.27 0.18 -7.58
CA PRO A 166 8.20 -0.06 -8.67
C PRO A 166 7.83 0.77 -9.92
N SER A 167 8.75 0.92 -10.86
CA SER A 167 8.41 1.48 -12.18
C SER A 167 7.41 0.58 -12.93
N ASN A 168 6.65 1.17 -13.87
CA ASN A 168 5.65 0.43 -14.65
C ASN A 168 6.25 -0.80 -15.38
N ASP A 169 7.48 -0.67 -15.87
CA ASP A 169 8.16 -1.73 -16.62
C ASP A 169 8.98 -2.68 -15.73
N ALA A 170 8.94 -2.46 -14.41
CA ALA A 170 9.65 -3.34 -13.48
C ALA A 170 9.12 -4.76 -13.56
N VAL A 171 10.01 -5.71 -13.75
CA VAL A 171 9.69 -7.14 -13.67
C VAL A 171 9.70 -7.55 -12.21
N ILE A 172 8.56 -8.03 -11.72
CA ILE A 172 8.38 -8.52 -10.37
C ILE A 172 8.53 -10.04 -10.39
N GLN A 173 9.58 -10.52 -9.76
CA GLN A 173 9.91 -11.95 -9.67
C GLN A 173 10.81 -12.21 -8.47
N PRO A 174 10.85 -13.44 -7.95
CA PRO A 174 11.78 -13.80 -6.89
C PRO A 174 13.23 -13.48 -7.30
N LEU A 175 13.92 -12.71 -6.46
CA LEU A 175 15.32 -12.37 -6.69
C LEU A 175 16.19 -13.62 -6.54
N GLN A 176 17.04 -13.90 -7.53
CA GLN A 176 17.86 -15.11 -7.57
C GLN A 176 18.70 -15.28 -6.30
N ALA A 177 19.25 -14.20 -5.76
CA ALA A 177 20.00 -14.20 -4.51
C ALA A 177 19.19 -14.68 -3.29
N LEU A 178 17.85 -14.64 -3.35
CA LEU A 178 16.93 -14.97 -2.26
C LEU A 178 16.11 -16.25 -2.53
N SER A 179 15.97 -16.68 -3.77
CA SER A 179 15.15 -17.84 -4.17
C SER A 179 15.95 -19.15 -4.28
N LYS A 180 17.30 -19.06 -4.41
CA LYS A 180 18.26 -20.19 -4.50
C LYS A 180 17.97 -21.30 -5.50
N SER A 181 16.92 -21.55 -6.05
CA SER A 181 16.53 -22.58 -7.04
C SER A 181 15.05 -22.93 -7.00
N HIS A 182 14.30 -22.41 -6.05
CA HIS A 182 12.87 -22.71 -5.91
C HIS A 182 12.08 -21.40 -5.86
N PRO A 183 11.87 -20.74 -7.02
CA PRO A 183 10.99 -19.58 -7.06
C PRO A 183 9.55 -20.01 -6.75
N LYS A 184 8.88 -19.27 -5.86
CA LYS A 184 7.48 -19.52 -5.49
C LYS A 184 6.50 -18.77 -6.38
N PHE A 185 6.99 -17.81 -7.16
CA PHE A 185 6.18 -16.97 -8.01
C PHE A 185 6.72 -16.97 -9.44
N ARG A 186 5.83 -16.93 -10.44
CA ARG A 186 6.17 -16.59 -11.81
C ARG A 186 6.43 -15.09 -11.92
N SER A 187 7.17 -14.68 -12.95
CA SER A 187 7.40 -13.27 -13.24
C SER A 187 6.15 -12.61 -13.83
N PHE A 188 5.99 -11.31 -13.53
CA PHE A 188 4.99 -10.43 -14.12
C PHE A 188 5.52 -8.99 -14.12
N THR A 189 4.90 -8.07 -14.85
CA THR A 189 5.26 -6.65 -14.78
C THR A 189 4.42 -5.94 -13.72
N TRP A 190 5.01 -4.91 -13.09
CA TRP A 190 4.27 -4.06 -12.17
C TRP A 190 2.99 -3.50 -12.80
N LYS A 191 3.09 -3.04 -14.06
CA LYS A 191 1.93 -2.52 -14.79
C LYS A 191 0.81 -3.56 -14.93
N GLU A 192 1.14 -4.82 -15.28
CA GLU A 192 0.17 -5.92 -15.36
C GLU A 192 -0.56 -6.10 -14.03
N TYR A 193 0.19 -6.14 -12.93
CA TYR A 193 -0.36 -6.34 -11.60
C TYR A 193 -1.26 -5.20 -11.16
N ILE A 194 -0.77 -3.95 -11.23
CA ILE A 194 -1.53 -2.81 -10.75
C ILE A 194 -2.78 -2.52 -11.59
N GLN A 195 -2.73 -2.78 -12.89
CA GLN A 195 -3.92 -2.65 -13.75
C GLN A 195 -5.00 -3.66 -13.37
N GLY A 196 -4.64 -4.89 -13.06
CA GLY A 196 -5.58 -5.89 -12.59
C GLY A 196 -6.23 -5.50 -11.26
N ARG A 197 -5.44 -4.97 -10.32
CA ARG A 197 -5.94 -4.47 -9.02
C ARG A 197 -6.86 -3.25 -9.15
N VAL A 198 -6.56 -2.32 -10.06
CA VAL A 198 -7.33 -1.07 -10.23
C VAL A 198 -8.65 -1.33 -10.97
N ASN A 199 -8.64 -2.19 -11.97
CA ASN A 199 -9.85 -2.47 -12.75
C ASN A 199 -10.93 -3.12 -11.90
N ASP A 200 -10.54 -3.90 -10.91
CA ASP A 200 -11.46 -4.58 -10.01
C ASP A 200 -12.03 -3.64 -8.94
N ASN A 201 -11.24 -2.70 -8.43
CA ASN A 201 -11.69 -1.71 -7.45
C ASN A 201 -12.66 -0.65 -7.99
N TYR A 202 -12.72 -0.42 -9.30
CA TYR A 202 -13.55 0.64 -9.92
C TYR A 202 -14.68 0.12 -10.82
N SER A 203 -14.65 -1.13 -11.18
CA SER A 203 -15.69 -1.79 -11.95
C SER A 203 -15.84 -3.18 -11.34
N ASP A 204 -16.86 -3.37 -10.53
CA ASP A 204 -17.27 -4.73 -10.12
C ASP A 204 -17.66 -5.51 -11.40
N ILE A 205 -16.66 -6.14 -11.98
CA ILE A 205 -16.81 -7.02 -13.15
C ILE A 205 -17.09 -8.46 -12.73
N GLY A 206 -17.32 -8.69 -11.42
CA GLY A 206 -17.64 -10.01 -10.87
C GLY A 206 -16.44 -10.97 -10.81
N GLU A 207 -15.21 -10.46 -11.01
CA GLU A 207 -13.99 -11.22 -10.77
C GLU A 207 -13.40 -10.81 -9.40
N GLU A 208 -12.92 -11.79 -8.65
CA GLU A 208 -12.20 -11.51 -7.39
C GLU A 208 -10.96 -10.65 -7.64
N ASP A 209 -10.71 -9.68 -6.76
CA ASP A 209 -9.52 -8.83 -6.73
C ASP A 209 -8.27 -9.65 -7.07
N ILE A 210 -7.49 -9.22 -8.07
CA ILE A 210 -6.25 -9.91 -8.44
C ILE A 210 -5.28 -9.88 -7.28
N GLN A 211 -5.20 -10.96 -6.55
CA GLN A 211 -4.26 -11.13 -5.45
C GLN A 211 -2.93 -11.68 -5.96
N ILE A 212 -1.87 -11.44 -5.20
CA ILE A 212 -0.53 -11.92 -5.51
C ILE A 212 -0.46 -13.45 -5.68
N ASP A 213 -1.36 -14.19 -5.03
CA ASP A 213 -1.42 -15.65 -5.09
C ASP A 213 -1.72 -16.18 -6.50
N ARG A 214 -2.34 -15.37 -7.38
CA ARG A 214 -2.50 -15.68 -8.81
C ARG A 214 -1.16 -15.93 -9.53
N PHE A 215 -0.08 -15.42 -9.00
CA PHE A 215 1.26 -15.56 -9.58
C PHE A 215 2.10 -16.64 -8.91
N ARG A 216 1.54 -17.41 -7.96
CA ARG A 216 2.24 -18.52 -7.35
C ARG A 216 2.46 -19.67 -8.34
N LEU A 217 3.63 -20.28 -8.25
CA LEU A 217 3.94 -21.54 -8.91
C LEU A 217 3.40 -22.68 -8.05
N THR A 218 2.70 -23.60 -8.68
CA THR A 218 2.19 -24.86 -8.07
C THR A 218 3.30 -25.88 -7.92
#